data_8942bb85987eb0afc9f60616d75d8e5c
#
_entry.id   8942bb85987eb0afc9f60616d75d8e5c
#
_cell.length_a   1.000
_cell.length_b   1.000
_cell.length_c   1.000
_cell.angle_alpha   90.00
_cell.angle_beta   90.00
_cell.angle_gamma   90.00
#
_symmetry.space_group_name_H-M   'P 1'
#
loop_
_entity.id
_entity.type
_entity.pdbx_description
1 polymer ?
#
loop_
_entity_poly.entity_id
_entity_poly.type
_entity_poly.pdbx_seq_one_letter_code
_entity_poly.pdbx_strand_id
1 'polypeptide(L)'
;MLRKLALCIALLAGTAAHAQDEQQAAAEPAIPPGAQALVEHFGMAGIPHEGAWFIQTHKSDELIEGALAERYDGPRYAYTAIYAIFTVADFSAMHRLKTDEIWHFYGGTPSQILMLYPDGSGETKIWGPDVLAGQEPQILVPAGTWMGARPIGDPATAYSFGGNTLSPGFEYADYEPGYRDELIAAYPDFAKEITRLTREDSLTRPAGSPPPAAPAEPIAVDEYVGREGPQVSDKISMARFTLQPGTAMPLMATTEGHEVMVVTAGKGTVLVGDAEQQVARGSVVYLPPEIPHRITAETRLEFYVSAAPAWQQSDVTIIEP
;
A
#
# COMPACT_ATOMS: atom_id res chain seq x y z
N MET A 1 62.39 -64.90 -16.79
CA MET A 1 62.15 -63.95 -17.88
C MET A 1 60.65 -63.58 -17.89
N LEU A 2 60.34 -62.44 -17.29
CA LEU A 2 58.99 -62.02 -17.06
C LEU A 2 58.55 -61.14 -18.22
N ARG A 3 57.47 -61.54 -18.88
CA ARG A 3 56.75 -60.68 -19.79
C ARG A 3 55.61 -59.96 -19.01
N LYS A 4 55.70 -58.65 -18.92
CA LYS A 4 54.60 -57.77 -18.39
C LYS A 4 53.52 -57.60 -19.43
N LEU A 5 52.33 -58.03 -19.06
CA LEU A 5 51.09 -57.76 -19.82
C LEU A 5 50.56 -56.39 -19.36
N ALA A 6 50.51 -55.41 -20.25
CA ALA A 6 49.88 -54.11 -19.99
C ALA A 6 48.40 -54.20 -20.43
N LEU A 7 47.52 -54.01 -19.46
CA LEU A 7 46.07 -53.96 -19.67
C LEU A 7 45.66 -52.46 -19.89
N CYS A 8 45.28 -52.14 -21.11
CA CYS A 8 44.67 -50.83 -21.44
C CYS A 8 43.21 -50.79 -20.96
N ILE A 9 42.94 -50.06 -19.92
CA ILE A 9 41.56 -49.72 -19.53
C ILE A 9 41.23 -48.39 -20.24
N ALA A 10 40.33 -48.46 -21.24
CA ALA A 10 39.77 -47.26 -21.84
C ALA A 10 38.68 -46.69 -20.91
N LEU A 11 38.95 -45.52 -20.27
CA LEU A 11 37.94 -44.74 -19.58
C LEU A 11 37.09 -44.05 -20.65
N LEU A 12 35.84 -44.46 -20.80
CA LEU A 12 34.78 -43.70 -21.45
C LEU A 12 34.35 -42.57 -20.47
N ALA A 13 34.86 -41.37 -20.68
CA ALA A 13 34.33 -40.16 -20.04
C ALA A 13 33.02 -39.81 -20.69
N GLY A 14 31.90 -40.21 -20.07
CA GLY A 14 30.60 -39.70 -20.39
C GLY A 14 30.47 -38.25 -19.88
N THR A 15 30.49 -37.29 -20.79
CA THR A 15 30.14 -35.91 -20.48
C THR A 15 28.61 -35.88 -20.27
N ALA A 16 28.16 -35.94 -19.03
CA ALA A 16 26.83 -35.54 -18.64
C ALA A 16 26.78 -34.02 -18.80
N ALA A 17 26.16 -33.56 -19.86
CA ALA A 17 25.74 -32.19 -20.02
C ALA A 17 24.65 -31.93 -18.94
N HIS A 18 25.03 -31.26 -17.86
CA HIS A 18 24.06 -30.62 -16.99
C HIS A 18 23.43 -29.48 -17.82
N ALA A 19 22.23 -29.73 -18.33
CA ALA A 19 21.33 -28.66 -18.70
C ALA A 19 21.02 -27.92 -17.40
N GLN A 20 21.70 -26.81 -17.18
CA GLN A 20 21.26 -25.80 -16.24
C GLN A 20 19.98 -25.21 -16.86
N ASP A 21 18.86 -25.63 -16.33
CA ASP A 21 17.59 -24.96 -16.48
C ASP A 21 17.76 -23.60 -15.77
N GLU A 22 18.35 -22.63 -16.47
CA GLU A 22 18.23 -21.23 -16.11
C GLU A 22 16.76 -20.89 -16.29
N GLN A 23 16.04 -21.03 -15.20
CA GLN A 23 14.72 -20.45 -15.04
C GLN A 23 14.93 -18.93 -15.17
N GLN A 24 14.87 -18.46 -16.41
CA GLN A 24 14.93 -17.06 -16.76
C GLN A 24 13.73 -16.44 -16.06
N ALA A 25 13.96 -15.81 -14.90
CA ALA A 25 12.97 -14.97 -14.26
C ALA A 25 12.44 -14.04 -15.35
N ALA A 26 11.16 -14.12 -15.66
CA ALA A 26 10.54 -13.28 -16.66
C ALA A 26 10.88 -11.85 -16.26
N ALA A 27 11.62 -11.14 -17.12
CA ALA A 27 11.95 -9.75 -16.89
C ALA A 27 10.64 -9.02 -16.65
N GLU A 28 10.57 -8.23 -15.57
CA GLU A 28 9.42 -7.37 -15.33
C GLU A 28 9.12 -6.60 -16.62
N PRO A 29 7.85 -6.53 -17.05
CA PRO A 29 7.51 -5.88 -18.30
C PRO A 29 7.99 -4.43 -18.24
N ALA A 30 8.84 -4.05 -19.20
CA ALA A 30 9.39 -2.70 -19.27
C ALA A 30 8.23 -1.69 -19.37
N ILE A 31 8.34 -0.59 -18.63
CA ILE A 31 7.39 0.52 -18.70
C ILE A 31 7.35 1.04 -20.16
N PRO A 32 6.17 1.22 -20.77
CA PRO A 32 6.06 1.81 -22.09
C PRO A 32 6.85 3.14 -22.19
N PRO A 33 7.62 3.38 -23.27
CA PRO A 33 8.51 4.55 -23.35
C PRO A 33 7.80 5.89 -23.15
N GLY A 34 6.55 6.02 -23.59
CA GLY A 34 5.74 7.23 -23.36
C GLY A 34 5.37 7.42 -21.90
N ALA A 35 5.07 6.33 -21.19
CA ALA A 35 4.83 6.35 -19.75
C ALA A 35 6.12 6.68 -18.98
N GLN A 36 7.22 6.03 -19.32
CA GLN A 36 8.53 6.24 -18.70
C GLN A 36 8.94 7.72 -18.77
N ALA A 37 8.81 8.35 -19.95
CA ALA A 37 9.15 9.75 -20.14
C ALA A 37 8.33 10.69 -19.22
N LEU A 38 7.04 10.40 -19.00
CA LEU A 38 6.19 11.19 -18.11
C LEU A 38 6.50 10.93 -16.63
N VAL A 39 6.74 9.67 -16.27
CA VAL A 39 7.16 9.29 -14.90
C VAL A 39 8.43 10.04 -14.51
N GLU A 40 9.43 10.04 -15.38
CA GLU A 40 10.69 10.76 -15.17
C GLU A 40 10.50 12.27 -15.14
N HIS A 41 9.73 12.83 -16.09
CA HIS A 41 9.48 14.27 -16.18
C HIS A 41 8.82 14.84 -14.92
N PHE A 42 7.84 14.15 -14.38
CA PHE A 42 7.11 14.59 -13.18
C PHE A 42 7.74 14.10 -11.88
N GLY A 43 8.72 13.19 -11.91
CA GLY A 43 9.29 12.57 -10.72
C GLY A 43 8.28 11.73 -9.94
N MET A 44 7.45 10.97 -10.67
CA MET A 44 6.38 10.17 -10.06
C MET A 44 6.94 8.97 -9.29
N ALA A 45 6.24 8.58 -8.23
CA ALA A 45 6.51 7.37 -7.44
C ALA A 45 5.40 6.33 -7.63
N GLY A 46 5.74 5.05 -7.43
CA GLY A 46 4.75 3.98 -7.43
C GLY A 46 3.79 4.09 -6.25
N ILE A 47 2.52 3.77 -6.46
CA ILE A 47 1.51 3.69 -5.40
C ILE A 47 1.65 2.33 -4.71
N PRO A 48 2.00 2.27 -3.42
CA PRO A 48 2.11 1.01 -2.69
C PRO A 48 0.80 0.21 -2.74
N HIS A 49 0.90 -1.10 -2.98
CA HIS A 49 -0.22 -2.07 -3.04
C HIS A 49 -1.23 -1.90 -4.18
N GLU A 50 -1.43 -0.69 -4.68
CA GLU A 50 -2.33 -0.42 -5.81
C GLU A 50 -1.63 -0.63 -7.15
N GLY A 51 -0.38 -0.21 -7.27
CA GLY A 51 0.36 -0.07 -8.53
C GLY A 51 0.12 1.30 -9.17
N ALA A 52 0.51 1.45 -10.45
CA ALA A 52 0.57 2.76 -11.12
C ALA A 52 1.63 3.69 -10.53
N TRP A 53 1.82 4.84 -11.17
CA TRP A 53 2.68 5.93 -10.69
C TRP A 53 1.86 7.17 -10.46
N PHE A 54 2.22 7.95 -9.44
CA PHE A 54 1.53 9.19 -9.12
C PHE A 54 2.48 10.27 -8.61
N ILE A 55 2.01 11.50 -8.68
CA ILE A 55 2.55 12.63 -7.96
C ILE A 55 1.39 13.51 -7.48
N GLN A 56 1.42 13.91 -6.21
CA GLN A 56 0.46 14.88 -5.70
C GLN A 56 0.78 16.26 -6.25
N THR A 57 -0.13 16.79 -7.06
CA THR A 57 0.02 18.11 -7.67
C THR A 57 -0.49 19.23 -6.78
N HIS A 58 -1.59 18.98 -6.09
CA HIS A 58 -2.24 19.97 -5.23
C HIS A 58 -2.78 19.33 -3.96
N LYS A 59 -2.72 20.08 -2.89
CA LYS A 59 -3.34 19.79 -1.60
C LYS A 59 -3.81 21.10 -0.98
N SER A 60 -5.06 21.16 -0.55
CA SER A 60 -5.59 22.34 0.14
C SER A 60 -4.90 22.56 1.48
N ASP A 61 -4.72 23.81 1.87
CA ASP A 61 -4.32 24.17 3.22
C ASP A 61 -5.53 24.26 4.17
N GLU A 62 -6.75 24.27 3.62
CA GLU A 62 -7.99 24.32 4.40
C GLU A 62 -8.41 22.93 4.85
N LEU A 63 -8.89 22.84 6.10
CA LEU A 63 -9.44 21.63 6.70
C LEU A 63 -10.97 21.69 6.71
N ILE A 64 -11.59 20.56 6.39
CA ILE A 64 -13.02 20.33 6.58
C ILE A 64 -13.22 19.71 7.96
N GLU A 65 -14.04 20.35 8.77
CA GLU A 65 -14.39 19.96 10.14
C GLU A 65 -15.91 19.71 10.28
N GLY A 66 -16.35 19.32 11.48
CA GLY A 66 -17.76 19.11 11.79
C GLY A 66 -18.34 17.79 11.24
N ALA A 67 -19.62 17.78 10.92
CA ALA A 67 -20.36 16.55 10.57
C ALA A 67 -19.78 15.77 9.38
N LEU A 68 -19.13 16.44 8.43
CA LEU A 68 -18.47 15.76 7.32
C LEU A 68 -17.21 15.03 7.80
N ALA A 69 -16.52 15.59 8.79
CA ALA A 69 -15.32 14.96 9.37
C ALA A 69 -15.64 13.69 10.17
N GLU A 70 -16.87 13.53 10.68
CA GLU A 70 -17.30 12.32 11.42
C GLU A 70 -17.18 11.05 10.56
N ARG A 71 -17.41 11.15 9.24
CA ARG A 71 -17.24 10.03 8.29
C ARG A 71 -15.79 9.51 8.26
N TYR A 72 -14.83 10.35 8.55
CA TYR A 72 -13.39 10.09 8.36
C TYR A 72 -12.62 9.92 9.67
N ASP A 73 -13.29 9.88 10.81
CA ASP A 73 -12.64 9.84 12.13
C ASP A 73 -11.67 11.01 12.36
N GLY A 74 -12.00 12.19 11.82
CA GLY A 74 -11.22 13.41 11.98
C GLY A 74 -11.24 14.34 10.77
N PRO A 75 -10.61 15.50 10.89
CA PRO A 75 -10.59 16.50 9.80
C PRO A 75 -9.86 15.96 8.57
N ARG A 76 -10.27 16.41 7.40
CA ARG A 76 -9.60 16.17 6.11
C ARG A 76 -9.31 17.50 5.44
N TYR A 77 -8.25 17.55 4.64
CA TYR A 77 -8.04 18.69 3.75
C TYR A 77 -9.20 18.87 2.79
N ALA A 78 -9.51 20.09 2.40
CA ALA A 78 -10.68 20.36 1.56
C ALA A 78 -10.61 19.59 0.22
N TYR A 79 -9.41 19.47 -0.35
CA TYR A 79 -9.20 18.63 -1.55
C TYR A 79 -7.74 18.19 -1.69
N THR A 80 -7.55 17.13 -2.48
CA THR A 80 -6.26 16.74 -3.06
C THR A 80 -6.43 16.46 -4.54
N ALA A 81 -5.36 16.68 -5.33
CA ALA A 81 -5.30 16.31 -6.72
C ALA A 81 -3.94 15.66 -7.03
N ILE A 82 -3.96 14.67 -7.92
CA ILE A 82 -2.76 13.97 -8.38
C ILE A 82 -2.70 13.93 -9.91
N TYR A 83 -1.50 13.77 -10.45
CA TYR A 83 -1.30 13.10 -11.74
C TYR A 83 -1.04 11.62 -11.50
N ALA A 84 -1.54 10.78 -12.41
CA ALA A 84 -1.37 9.35 -12.35
C ALA A 84 -1.09 8.77 -13.75
N ILE A 85 -0.25 7.72 -13.80
CA ILE A 85 0.05 6.96 -15.00
C ILE A 85 -0.21 5.49 -14.70
N PHE A 86 -0.99 4.87 -15.56
CA PHE A 86 -1.31 3.45 -15.54
C PHE A 86 -0.73 2.77 -16.76
N THR A 87 -0.21 1.57 -16.59
CA THR A 87 0.18 0.69 -17.69
C THR A 87 -0.60 -0.63 -17.62
N VAL A 88 -0.44 -1.48 -18.61
CA VAL A 88 -1.07 -2.80 -18.57
C VAL A 88 -0.48 -3.68 -17.46
N ALA A 89 0.80 -3.51 -17.13
CA ALA A 89 1.46 -4.23 -16.04
C ALA A 89 1.18 -3.58 -14.67
N ASP A 90 1.34 -2.26 -14.61
CA ASP A 90 1.12 -1.48 -13.40
C ASP A 90 -0.19 -0.70 -13.51
N PHE A 91 -1.26 -1.45 -13.41
CA PHE A 91 -2.63 -0.94 -13.43
C PHE A 91 -3.07 -0.49 -12.02
N SER A 92 -4.11 0.33 -11.93
CA SER A 92 -4.77 0.62 -10.65
C SER A 92 -5.54 -0.62 -10.20
N ALA A 93 -5.03 -1.31 -9.18
CA ALA A 93 -5.66 -2.50 -8.63
C ALA A 93 -6.96 -2.16 -7.88
N MET A 94 -7.83 -3.15 -7.71
CA MET A 94 -9.10 -2.97 -7.01
C MET A 94 -8.88 -2.41 -5.62
N HIS A 95 -9.52 -1.29 -5.35
CA HIS A 95 -9.53 -0.60 -4.05
C HIS A 95 -10.82 0.19 -3.88
N ARG A 96 -11.08 0.72 -2.70
CA ARG A 96 -12.17 1.67 -2.45
C ARG A 96 -11.75 2.77 -1.49
N LEU A 97 -12.45 3.90 -1.59
CA LEU A 97 -12.21 5.07 -0.78
C LEU A 97 -13.48 5.50 -0.03
N LYS A 98 -13.30 6.21 1.09
CA LYS A 98 -14.41 6.81 1.84
C LYS A 98 -14.96 8.08 1.21
N THR A 99 -14.30 8.60 0.15
CA THR A 99 -14.57 9.87 -0.54
C THR A 99 -14.93 9.61 -1.99
N ASP A 100 -15.77 10.46 -2.58
CA ASP A 100 -15.96 10.50 -4.02
C ASP A 100 -14.65 10.83 -4.72
N GLU A 101 -14.33 10.12 -5.78
CA GLU A 101 -13.15 10.35 -6.58
C GLU A 101 -13.51 10.70 -8.01
N ILE A 102 -12.97 11.81 -8.53
CA ILE A 102 -13.18 12.21 -9.92
C ILE A 102 -11.90 11.88 -10.69
N TRP A 103 -12.04 11.04 -11.70
CA TRP A 103 -11.00 10.68 -12.64
C TRP A 103 -11.02 11.59 -13.86
N HIS A 104 -9.86 12.13 -14.26
CA HIS A 104 -9.68 13.05 -15.39
C HIS A 104 -8.72 12.46 -16.39
N PHE A 105 -9.13 12.25 -17.63
CA PHE A 105 -8.27 11.75 -18.70
C PHE A 105 -7.49 12.90 -19.34
N TYR A 106 -6.15 12.77 -19.41
CA TYR A 106 -5.28 13.76 -20.02
C TYR A 106 -4.62 13.28 -21.29
N GLY A 107 -4.38 11.95 -21.44
CA GLY A 107 -3.74 11.44 -22.65
C GLY A 107 -3.41 9.95 -22.59
N GLY A 108 -2.76 9.48 -23.67
CA GLY A 108 -2.39 8.07 -23.81
C GLY A 108 -3.54 7.19 -24.34
N THR A 109 -3.54 5.94 -23.93
CA THR A 109 -4.51 4.92 -24.34
C THR A 109 -5.72 4.96 -23.41
N PRO A 110 -6.95 4.76 -23.88
CA PRO A 110 -8.12 4.60 -23.03
C PRO A 110 -7.96 3.43 -22.04
N SER A 111 -8.49 3.60 -20.82
CA SER A 111 -8.55 2.54 -19.81
C SER A 111 -9.97 2.04 -19.60
N GLN A 112 -10.09 0.76 -19.31
CA GLN A 112 -11.30 0.19 -18.75
C GLN A 112 -11.28 0.39 -17.23
N ILE A 113 -12.33 1.01 -16.68
CA ILE A 113 -12.58 1.15 -15.24
C ILE A 113 -13.72 0.23 -14.87
N LEU A 114 -13.52 -0.62 -13.85
CA LEU A 114 -14.57 -1.39 -13.19
C LEU A 114 -15.00 -0.64 -11.94
N MET A 115 -16.31 -0.50 -11.74
CA MET A 115 -16.93 0.03 -10.54
C MET A 115 -17.92 -1.00 -9.98
N LEU A 116 -17.78 -1.34 -8.68
CA LEU A 116 -18.66 -2.27 -7.98
C LEU A 116 -19.28 -1.53 -6.80
N TYR A 117 -20.59 -1.39 -6.82
CA TYR A 117 -21.34 -0.56 -5.89
C TYR A 117 -21.73 -1.32 -4.61
N PRO A 118 -21.93 -0.59 -3.48
CA PRO A 118 -22.29 -1.22 -2.19
C PRO A 118 -23.61 -2.01 -2.22
N ASP A 119 -24.48 -1.77 -3.19
CA ASP A 119 -25.75 -2.50 -3.38
C ASP A 119 -25.60 -3.85 -4.08
N GLY A 120 -24.38 -4.25 -4.44
CA GLY A 120 -24.08 -5.49 -5.14
C GLY A 120 -24.08 -5.38 -6.67
N SER A 121 -24.48 -4.24 -7.22
CA SER A 121 -24.40 -3.96 -8.66
C SER A 121 -22.99 -3.52 -9.06
N GLY A 122 -22.74 -3.44 -10.38
CA GLY A 122 -21.47 -2.92 -10.89
C GLY A 122 -21.61 -2.54 -12.37
N GLU A 123 -20.62 -1.80 -12.84
CA GLU A 123 -20.51 -1.44 -14.25
C GLU A 123 -19.06 -1.29 -14.67
N THR A 124 -18.85 -1.31 -15.98
CA THR A 124 -17.58 -1.02 -16.61
C THR A 124 -17.70 0.17 -17.54
N LYS A 125 -16.82 1.13 -17.39
CA LYS A 125 -16.74 2.32 -18.26
C LYS A 125 -15.42 2.38 -18.99
N ILE A 126 -15.38 3.09 -20.12
CA ILE A 126 -14.16 3.38 -20.84
C ILE A 126 -13.77 4.83 -20.57
N TRP A 127 -12.69 4.98 -19.82
CA TRP A 127 -12.07 6.27 -19.51
C TRP A 127 -11.14 6.67 -20.65
N GLY A 128 -11.51 7.69 -21.40
CA GLY A 128 -10.79 8.07 -22.59
C GLY A 128 -11.36 9.31 -23.29
N PRO A 129 -10.71 9.78 -24.38
CA PRO A 129 -11.03 11.08 -24.97
C PRO A 129 -12.15 11.04 -26.02
N ASP A 130 -12.52 9.87 -26.56
CA ASP A 130 -13.48 9.77 -27.65
C ASP A 130 -14.93 9.71 -27.14
N VAL A 131 -15.46 10.88 -26.78
CA VAL A 131 -16.81 11.03 -26.24
C VAL A 131 -17.87 10.55 -27.23
N LEU A 132 -17.67 10.75 -28.55
CA LEU A 132 -18.63 10.34 -29.56
C LEU A 132 -18.69 8.82 -29.74
N ALA A 133 -17.62 8.11 -29.37
CA ALA A 133 -17.59 6.65 -29.31
C ALA A 133 -18.03 6.09 -27.93
N GLY A 134 -18.56 6.93 -27.03
CA GLY A 134 -19.04 6.52 -25.71
C GLY A 134 -17.95 6.42 -24.64
N GLN A 135 -16.77 6.98 -24.87
CA GLN A 135 -15.77 7.11 -23.83
C GLN A 135 -16.04 8.32 -22.93
N GLU A 136 -15.66 8.24 -21.70
CA GLU A 136 -15.84 9.30 -20.71
C GLU A 136 -14.48 9.88 -20.31
N PRO A 137 -14.15 11.15 -20.64
CA PRO A 137 -12.89 11.77 -20.21
C PRO A 137 -12.90 12.15 -18.73
N GLN A 138 -14.08 12.20 -18.11
CA GLN A 138 -14.24 12.43 -16.68
C GLN A 138 -15.23 11.39 -16.13
N ILE A 139 -14.80 10.67 -15.09
CA ILE A 139 -15.63 9.65 -14.42
C ILE A 139 -15.67 9.95 -12.94
N LEU A 140 -16.88 10.02 -12.36
CA LEU A 140 -17.09 10.03 -10.93
C LEU A 140 -17.19 8.61 -10.40
N VAL A 141 -16.38 8.28 -9.43
CA VAL A 141 -16.47 7.07 -8.61
C VAL A 141 -17.03 7.47 -7.23
N PRO A 142 -18.25 7.08 -6.90
CA PRO A 142 -18.85 7.44 -5.61
C PRO A 142 -18.13 6.79 -4.42
N ALA A 143 -18.16 7.45 -3.26
CA ALA A 143 -17.64 6.94 -2.00
C ALA A 143 -18.12 5.51 -1.71
N GLY A 144 -17.21 4.66 -1.25
CA GLY A 144 -17.51 3.27 -0.90
C GLY A 144 -17.62 2.30 -2.09
N THR A 145 -17.46 2.78 -3.33
CA THR A 145 -17.44 1.97 -4.54
C THR A 145 -16.06 1.31 -4.70
N TRP A 146 -16.02 0.00 -4.93
CA TRP A 146 -14.79 -0.66 -5.35
C TRP A 146 -14.48 -0.29 -6.79
N MET A 147 -13.25 0.13 -7.04
CA MET A 147 -12.80 0.54 -8.37
C MET A 147 -11.43 -0.02 -8.69
N GLY A 148 -11.17 -0.19 -9.99
CA GLY A 148 -9.88 -0.52 -10.53
C GLY A 148 -9.85 -0.21 -12.01
N ALA A 149 -8.68 0.14 -12.55
CA ALA A 149 -8.54 0.57 -13.92
C ALA A 149 -7.30 -0.02 -14.60
N ARG A 150 -7.44 -0.34 -15.89
CA ARG A 150 -6.35 -0.88 -16.71
C ARG A 150 -6.41 -0.37 -18.14
N PRO A 151 -5.30 0.10 -18.73
CA PRO A 151 -5.24 0.49 -20.14
C PRO A 151 -5.62 -0.65 -21.08
N ILE A 152 -6.30 -0.30 -22.17
CA ILE A 152 -6.71 -1.22 -23.23
C ILE A 152 -5.63 -1.21 -24.30
N GLY A 153 -5.01 -2.35 -24.60
CA GLY A 153 -4.04 -2.44 -25.70
C GLY A 153 -2.84 -3.32 -25.41
N ASP A 154 -1.79 -3.12 -26.20
CA ASP A 154 -0.55 -3.88 -26.11
C ASP A 154 0.24 -3.47 -24.85
N PRO A 155 0.63 -4.43 -23.98
CA PRO A 155 1.42 -4.15 -22.79
C PRO A 155 2.72 -3.38 -23.03
N ALA A 156 3.31 -3.52 -24.22
CA ALA A 156 4.56 -2.84 -24.56
C ALA A 156 4.39 -1.33 -24.87
N THR A 157 3.17 -0.87 -25.18
CA THR A 157 2.93 0.49 -25.66
C THR A 157 1.77 1.20 -24.96
N ALA A 158 0.80 0.46 -24.41
CA ALA A 158 -0.40 1.04 -23.85
C ALA A 158 -0.15 1.59 -22.44
N TYR A 159 -0.48 2.87 -22.26
CA TYR A 159 -0.52 3.55 -20.97
C TYR A 159 -1.60 4.62 -20.98
N SER A 160 -2.17 4.92 -19.83
CA SER A 160 -3.07 6.05 -19.65
C SER A 160 -2.43 7.08 -18.73
N PHE A 161 -2.53 8.34 -19.12
CA PHE A 161 -2.15 9.48 -18.30
C PHE A 161 -3.39 10.26 -17.91
N GLY A 162 -3.53 10.53 -16.66
CA GLY A 162 -4.66 11.28 -16.13
C GLY A 162 -4.39 11.83 -14.75
N GLY A 163 -5.44 12.08 -14.02
CA GLY A 163 -5.36 12.55 -12.65
C GLY A 163 -6.63 12.28 -11.89
N ASN A 164 -6.53 12.37 -10.58
CA ASN A 164 -7.62 12.13 -9.66
C ASN A 164 -7.77 13.33 -8.74
N THR A 165 -9.02 13.71 -8.49
CA THR A 165 -9.37 14.76 -7.53
C THR A 165 -10.33 14.22 -6.50
N LEU A 166 -10.02 14.42 -5.23
CA LEU A 166 -10.86 14.04 -4.10
C LEU A 166 -11.22 15.26 -3.27
N SER A 167 -12.47 15.37 -2.85
CA SER A 167 -12.96 16.36 -1.89
C SER A 167 -14.02 15.71 -0.99
N PRO A 168 -13.73 15.55 0.30
CA PRO A 168 -12.49 15.83 1.04
C PRO A 168 -11.26 15.13 0.47
N GLY A 169 -10.07 15.71 0.73
CA GLY A 169 -8.80 15.24 0.22
C GLY A 169 -8.43 13.84 0.72
N PHE A 170 -7.67 13.11 -0.09
CA PHE A 170 -7.19 11.77 0.19
C PHE A 170 -6.29 11.70 1.41
N GLU A 171 -6.49 10.69 2.22
CA GLU A 171 -5.57 10.19 3.24
C GLU A 171 -5.52 8.65 3.16
N TYR A 172 -4.36 8.06 3.40
CA TYR A 172 -4.21 6.59 3.36
C TYR A 172 -5.12 5.83 4.34
N ALA A 173 -5.55 6.48 5.44
CA ALA A 173 -6.55 5.93 6.36
C ALA A 173 -7.93 5.69 5.73
N ASP A 174 -8.19 6.28 4.56
CA ASP A 174 -9.45 6.13 3.82
C ASP A 174 -9.35 5.12 2.68
N TYR A 175 -8.15 4.57 2.43
CA TYR A 175 -7.87 3.59 1.40
C TYR A 175 -8.09 2.17 1.92
N GLU A 176 -8.80 1.35 1.14
CA GLU A 176 -8.99 -0.08 1.40
C GLU A 176 -8.63 -0.88 0.15
N PRO A 177 -7.65 -1.80 0.21
CA PRO A 177 -7.32 -2.68 -0.89
C PRO A 177 -8.40 -3.75 -1.10
N GLY A 178 -8.65 -4.09 -2.37
CA GLY A 178 -9.60 -5.15 -2.73
C GLY A 178 -8.90 -6.52 -2.83
N TYR A 179 -9.50 -7.53 -2.19
CA TYR A 179 -9.02 -8.91 -2.26
C TYR A 179 -9.88 -9.74 -3.22
N ARG A 180 -9.23 -10.51 -4.08
CA ARG A 180 -9.88 -11.20 -5.20
C ARG A 180 -11.01 -12.13 -4.77
N ASP A 181 -10.75 -12.98 -3.80
CA ASP A 181 -11.72 -13.96 -3.30
C ASP A 181 -12.95 -13.29 -2.66
N GLU A 182 -12.73 -12.25 -1.84
CA GLU A 182 -13.80 -11.49 -1.21
C GLU A 182 -14.66 -10.75 -2.25
N LEU A 183 -14.00 -10.10 -3.24
CA LEU A 183 -14.69 -9.37 -4.29
C LEU A 183 -15.46 -10.30 -5.22
N ILE A 184 -14.90 -11.45 -5.62
CA ILE A 184 -15.61 -12.42 -6.47
C ILE A 184 -16.79 -13.03 -5.70
N ALA A 185 -16.66 -13.29 -4.40
CA ALA A 185 -17.77 -13.78 -3.59
C ALA A 185 -18.91 -12.76 -3.49
N ALA A 186 -18.59 -11.47 -3.37
CA ALA A 186 -19.57 -10.39 -3.27
C ALA A 186 -20.17 -9.97 -4.65
N TYR A 187 -19.38 -10.07 -5.72
CA TYR A 187 -19.76 -9.63 -7.09
C TYR A 187 -19.43 -10.72 -8.13
N PRO A 188 -20.10 -11.89 -8.10
CA PRO A 188 -19.74 -13.05 -8.93
C PRO A 188 -19.86 -12.77 -10.44
N ASP A 189 -20.75 -11.91 -10.86
CA ASP A 189 -20.96 -11.56 -12.27
C ASP A 189 -19.76 -10.80 -12.87
N PHE A 190 -18.90 -10.23 -12.03
CA PHE A 190 -17.70 -9.48 -12.43
C PHE A 190 -16.39 -10.24 -12.16
N ALA A 191 -16.45 -11.55 -11.91
CA ALA A 191 -15.30 -12.35 -11.51
C ALA A 191 -14.10 -12.25 -12.48
N LYS A 192 -14.37 -12.13 -13.78
CA LYS A 192 -13.33 -11.99 -14.80
C LYS A 192 -12.62 -10.65 -14.71
N GLU A 193 -13.37 -9.57 -14.58
CA GLU A 193 -12.86 -8.20 -14.47
C GLU A 193 -12.10 -8.03 -13.17
N ILE A 194 -12.64 -8.51 -12.05
CA ILE A 194 -11.97 -8.53 -10.74
C ILE A 194 -10.63 -9.25 -10.84
N THR A 195 -10.60 -10.44 -11.47
CA THR A 195 -9.36 -11.21 -11.64
C THR A 195 -8.31 -10.42 -12.42
N ARG A 196 -8.70 -9.64 -13.42
CA ARG A 196 -7.79 -8.81 -14.23
C ARG A 196 -7.30 -7.58 -13.50
N LEU A 197 -8.00 -7.13 -12.46
CA LEU A 197 -7.74 -5.91 -11.69
C LEU A 197 -7.29 -6.20 -10.26
N THR A 198 -6.91 -7.44 -9.96
CA THR A 198 -6.30 -7.83 -8.68
C THR A 198 -4.97 -8.53 -8.94
N ARG A 199 -3.97 -8.27 -8.09
CA ARG A 199 -2.62 -8.84 -8.20
C ARG A 199 -2.56 -10.21 -7.51
N GLU A 200 -1.48 -10.94 -7.69
CA GLU A 200 -1.30 -12.26 -7.05
C GLU A 200 -1.11 -12.15 -5.53
N ASP A 201 -0.54 -11.08 -5.05
CA ASP A 201 -0.40 -10.74 -3.63
C ASP A 201 -1.73 -10.29 -2.99
N SER A 202 -2.76 -10.01 -3.81
CA SER A 202 -4.10 -9.62 -3.38
C SER A 202 -5.15 -10.72 -3.62
N LEU A 203 -4.75 -11.98 -3.64
CA LEU A 203 -5.68 -13.11 -3.86
C LEU A 203 -6.62 -13.29 -2.67
N THR A 204 -6.06 -13.25 -1.48
CA THR A 204 -6.76 -13.47 -0.21
C THR A 204 -6.27 -12.45 0.80
N ARG A 205 -7.19 -11.90 1.60
CA ARG A 205 -6.78 -11.04 2.72
C ARG A 205 -5.84 -11.82 3.63
N PRO A 206 -4.65 -11.30 3.95
CA PRO A 206 -3.74 -11.97 4.86
C PRO A 206 -4.42 -12.31 6.19
N ALA A 207 -4.26 -13.54 6.66
CA ALA A 207 -4.78 -13.97 7.95
C ALA A 207 -4.18 -13.06 9.04
N GLY A 208 -5.02 -12.40 9.82
CA GLY A 208 -4.58 -11.43 10.83
C GLY A 208 -4.52 -9.97 10.35
N SER A 209 -4.80 -9.68 9.07
CA SER A 209 -5.10 -8.30 8.69
C SER A 209 -6.34 -7.86 9.47
N PRO A 210 -6.26 -6.75 10.23
CA PRO A 210 -7.39 -6.34 11.03
C PRO A 210 -8.59 -6.06 10.11
N PRO A 211 -9.80 -6.45 10.52
CA PRO A 211 -11.00 -5.89 9.92
C PRO A 211 -10.95 -4.36 10.05
N PRO A 212 -11.62 -3.60 9.18
CA PRO A 212 -11.75 -2.17 9.38
C PRO A 212 -12.18 -1.94 10.82
N ALA A 213 -11.40 -1.14 11.54
CA ALA A 213 -11.42 -1.02 12.99
C ALA A 213 -12.84 -1.02 13.56
N ALA A 214 -13.14 -1.98 14.40
CA ALA A 214 -14.24 -1.87 15.35
C ALA A 214 -13.95 -0.67 16.27
N PRO A 215 -14.96 0.11 16.70
CA PRO A 215 -14.71 1.30 17.48
C PRO A 215 -14.06 0.97 18.80
N ALA A 216 -12.89 1.56 19.04
CA ALA A 216 -12.35 1.98 20.32
C ALA A 216 -11.86 0.91 21.30
N GLU A 217 -10.81 0.20 20.94
CA GLU A 217 -9.84 -0.11 22.00
C GLU A 217 -9.01 1.16 22.28
N PRO A 218 -8.64 1.46 23.54
CA PRO A 218 -7.83 2.64 23.88
C PRO A 218 -6.55 2.72 23.08
N ILE A 219 -5.94 1.56 22.80
CA ILE A 219 -4.74 1.37 21.98
C ILE A 219 -5.01 0.24 21.01
N ALA A 220 -5.05 0.54 19.71
CA ALA A 220 -5.08 -0.47 18.65
C ALA A 220 -3.71 -0.57 17.99
N VAL A 221 -3.27 -1.80 17.70
CA VAL A 221 -1.98 -2.09 17.04
C VAL A 221 -2.22 -2.99 15.85
N ASP A 222 -1.82 -2.52 14.68
CA ASP A 222 -1.88 -3.27 13.43
C ASP A 222 -0.45 -3.59 12.99
N GLU A 223 0.00 -4.82 13.13
CA GLU A 223 1.33 -5.24 12.69
C GLU A 223 1.31 -5.55 11.18
N TYR A 224 2.27 -5.01 10.43
CA TYR A 224 2.44 -5.22 8.99
C TYR A 224 3.62 -6.12 8.66
N VAL A 225 4.72 -5.93 9.37
CA VAL A 225 5.94 -6.72 9.25
C VAL A 225 6.42 -7.06 10.65
N GLY A 226 6.78 -8.30 10.90
CA GLY A 226 7.28 -8.72 12.19
C GLY A 226 7.66 -10.19 12.24
N ARG A 227 7.96 -10.71 13.42
CA ARG A 227 8.37 -12.12 13.59
C ARG A 227 7.21 -13.09 13.34
N GLU A 228 5.99 -12.67 13.60
CA GLU A 228 4.75 -13.47 13.49
C GLU A 228 3.67 -12.76 12.64
N GLY A 229 3.96 -11.58 12.10
CA GLY A 229 3.02 -10.75 11.35
C GLY A 229 2.68 -11.28 9.96
N PRO A 230 1.86 -10.53 9.22
CA PRO A 230 1.49 -10.86 7.83
C PRO A 230 2.69 -11.01 6.90
N GLN A 231 3.75 -10.25 7.16
CA GLN A 231 5.05 -10.39 6.50
C GLN A 231 6.11 -10.72 7.55
N VAL A 232 6.74 -11.89 7.40
CA VAL A 232 7.68 -12.41 8.40
C VAL A 232 9.08 -11.84 8.17
N SER A 233 9.65 -11.23 9.21
CA SER A 233 11.03 -10.77 9.24
C SER A 233 11.58 -10.82 10.66
N ASP A 234 12.82 -11.26 10.82
CA ASP A 234 13.59 -11.17 12.07
C ASP A 234 14.48 -9.92 12.14
N LYS A 235 14.57 -9.17 11.05
CA LYS A 235 15.48 -8.00 10.90
C LYS A 235 14.79 -6.69 11.21
N ILE A 236 13.54 -6.57 10.78
CA ILE A 236 12.75 -5.36 10.98
C ILE A 236 11.31 -5.73 11.35
N SER A 237 10.66 -4.88 12.09
CA SER A 237 9.20 -4.87 12.25
C SER A 237 8.62 -3.52 11.92
N MET A 238 7.33 -3.50 11.59
CA MET A 238 6.56 -2.29 11.35
C MET A 238 5.12 -2.51 11.80
N ALA A 239 4.63 -1.62 12.65
CA ALA A 239 3.24 -1.61 13.11
C ALA A 239 2.66 -0.20 13.08
N ARG A 240 1.36 -0.10 12.87
CA ARG A 240 0.58 1.11 13.06
C ARG A 240 -0.07 1.06 14.44
N PHE A 241 0.03 2.16 15.14
CA PHE A 241 -0.64 2.38 16.42
C PHE A 241 -1.73 3.43 16.26
N THR A 242 -2.86 3.20 16.90
CA THR A 242 -3.94 4.18 17.05
C THR A 242 -4.27 4.31 18.53
N LEU A 243 -4.05 5.49 19.08
CA LEU A 243 -4.39 5.83 20.45
C LEU A 243 -5.62 6.75 20.48
N GLN A 244 -6.59 6.44 21.33
CA GLN A 244 -7.74 7.31 21.53
C GLN A 244 -7.35 8.55 22.36
N PRO A 245 -8.08 9.67 22.26
CA PRO A 245 -7.80 10.88 23.03
C PRO A 245 -7.70 10.59 24.53
N GLY A 246 -6.67 11.13 25.19
CA GLY A 246 -6.39 10.93 26.60
C GLY A 246 -5.74 9.60 26.97
N THR A 247 -5.44 8.73 25.99
CA THR A 247 -4.74 7.47 26.23
C THR A 247 -3.24 7.70 26.30
N ALA A 248 -2.59 7.06 27.26
CA ALA A 248 -1.14 6.96 27.36
C ALA A 248 -0.70 5.49 27.22
N MET A 249 0.36 5.25 26.48
CA MET A 249 1.05 3.96 26.53
C MET A 249 1.78 3.79 27.88
N PRO A 250 2.02 2.56 28.34
CA PRO A 250 2.90 2.33 29.46
C PRO A 250 4.26 3.01 29.26
N LEU A 251 4.92 3.44 30.37
CA LEU A 251 6.33 3.81 30.29
C LEU A 251 7.15 2.54 30.10
N MET A 252 7.81 2.41 28.98
CA MET A 252 8.52 1.20 28.59
C MET A 252 9.88 1.51 27.99
N ALA A 253 10.74 0.51 27.92
CA ALA A 253 11.99 0.54 27.16
C ALA A 253 12.17 -0.78 26.41
N THR A 254 12.77 -0.72 25.22
CA THR A 254 13.21 -1.90 24.48
C THR A 254 14.67 -2.21 24.82
N THR A 255 15.06 -3.47 24.87
CA THR A 255 16.42 -3.87 25.24
C THR A 255 17.41 -3.68 24.10
N GLU A 256 17.04 -4.07 22.88
CA GLU A 256 17.94 -4.06 21.72
C GLU A 256 17.39 -3.24 20.54
N GLY A 257 16.07 -3.02 20.50
CA GLY A 257 15.37 -2.42 19.36
C GLY A 257 15.61 -0.93 19.22
N HIS A 258 16.18 -0.52 18.10
CA HIS A 258 16.13 0.87 17.66
C HIS A 258 14.78 1.11 16.99
N GLU A 259 13.99 2.05 17.49
CA GLU A 259 12.67 2.31 16.99
C GLU A 259 12.56 3.72 16.38
N VAL A 260 11.81 3.83 15.30
CA VAL A 260 11.49 5.11 14.69
C VAL A 260 9.97 5.21 14.59
N MET A 261 9.43 6.22 15.28
CA MET A 261 8.01 6.59 15.24
C MET A 261 7.79 7.68 14.21
N VAL A 262 6.77 7.52 13.37
CA VAL A 262 6.32 8.54 12.40
C VAL A 262 4.86 8.82 12.61
N VAL A 263 4.51 10.04 13.01
CA VAL A 263 3.12 10.46 13.26
C VAL A 263 2.43 10.77 11.94
N THR A 264 1.29 10.12 11.70
CA THR A 264 0.49 10.29 10.48
C THR A 264 -0.77 11.12 10.69
N ALA A 265 -1.34 11.11 11.91
CA ALA A 265 -2.50 11.93 12.26
C ALA A 265 -2.55 12.24 13.76
N GLY A 266 -3.27 13.28 14.13
CA GLY A 266 -3.48 13.67 15.52
C GLY A 266 -2.35 14.46 16.15
N LYS A 267 -2.49 14.66 17.47
CA LYS A 267 -1.54 15.37 18.33
C LYS A 267 -1.34 14.59 19.62
N GLY A 268 -0.15 14.71 20.19
CA GLY A 268 0.17 14.07 21.46
C GLY A 268 1.53 14.51 21.97
N THR A 269 1.97 13.84 23.00
CA THR A 269 3.26 14.06 23.66
C THR A 269 4.07 12.79 23.64
N VAL A 270 5.35 12.87 23.38
CA VAL A 270 6.30 11.76 23.52
C VAL A 270 7.36 12.12 24.54
N LEU A 271 7.47 11.29 25.58
CA LEU A 271 8.56 11.32 26.53
C LEU A 271 9.63 10.33 26.09
N VAL A 272 10.91 10.75 26.02
CA VAL A 272 12.06 9.91 25.74
C VAL A 272 13.15 10.24 26.79
N GLY A 273 13.40 9.33 27.69
CA GLY A 273 14.20 9.62 28.91
C GLY A 273 13.53 10.73 29.73
N ASP A 274 14.25 11.83 29.94
CA ASP A 274 13.75 13.01 30.64
C ASP A 274 13.21 14.12 29.70
N ALA A 275 13.26 13.89 28.38
CA ALA A 275 12.86 14.86 27.38
C ALA A 275 11.43 14.60 26.90
N GLU A 276 10.57 15.60 27.10
CA GLU A 276 9.20 15.59 26.60
C GLU A 276 9.07 16.51 25.39
N GLN A 277 8.39 16.04 24.34
CA GLN A 277 8.15 16.83 23.14
C GLN A 277 6.72 16.65 22.63
N GLN A 278 6.14 17.72 22.14
CA GLN A 278 4.87 17.71 21.43
C GLN A 278 5.06 17.08 20.04
N VAL A 279 4.13 16.22 19.65
CA VAL A 279 4.14 15.59 18.33
C VAL A 279 2.81 15.84 17.62
N ALA A 280 2.91 15.98 16.31
CA ALA A 280 1.78 16.13 15.41
C ALA A 280 2.09 15.43 14.08
N ARG A 281 1.16 15.42 13.14
CA ARG A 281 1.36 14.87 11.81
C ARG A 281 2.68 15.34 11.19
N GLY A 282 3.47 14.38 10.69
CA GLY A 282 4.79 14.60 10.11
C GLY A 282 5.94 14.60 11.13
N SER A 283 5.66 14.56 12.44
CA SER A 283 6.70 14.38 13.44
C SER A 283 7.36 13.02 13.31
N VAL A 284 8.68 13.00 13.42
CA VAL A 284 9.50 11.78 13.46
C VAL A 284 10.25 11.77 14.79
N VAL A 285 10.12 10.68 15.54
CA VAL A 285 10.76 10.51 16.85
C VAL A 285 11.60 9.24 16.82
N TYR A 286 12.85 9.37 17.22
CA TYR A 286 13.73 8.22 17.45
C TYR A 286 13.60 7.77 18.91
N LEU A 287 13.33 6.48 19.11
CA LEU A 287 13.23 5.82 20.41
C LEU A 287 14.40 4.84 20.53
N PRO A 288 15.48 5.26 21.21
CA PRO A 288 16.68 4.40 21.35
C PRO A 288 16.44 3.26 22.31
N PRO A 289 17.17 2.12 22.15
CA PRO A 289 17.13 1.02 23.12
C PRO A 289 17.56 1.48 24.52
N GLU A 290 17.06 0.80 25.53
CA GLU A 290 17.33 1.02 26.97
C GLU A 290 16.83 2.38 27.51
N ILE A 291 16.34 3.29 26.66
CA ILE A 291 15.82 4.58 27.09
C ILE A 291 14.30 4.49 27.29
N PRO A 292 13.82 4.77 28.52
CA PRO A 292 12.38 4.81 28.80
C PRO A 292 11.66 5.81 27.90
N HIS A 293 10.53 5.40 27.36
CA HIS A 293 9.67 6.27 26.56
C HIS A 293 8.19 6.00 26.82
N ARG A 294 7.38 7.05 26.63
CA ARG A 294 5.92 7.01 26.74
C ARG A 294 5.31 7.89 25.66
N ILE A 295 4.24 7.42 25.06
CA ILE A 295 3.45 8.16 24.06
C ILE A 295 2.08 8.42 24.66
N THR A 296 1.64 9.68 24.66
CA THR A 296 0.34 10.11 25.16
C THR A 296 -0.42 10.83 24.07
N ALA A 297 -1.65 10.44 23.84
CA ALA A 297 -2.52 11.04 22.83
C ALA A 297 -3.35 12.19 23.44
N GLU A 298 -3.24 13.39 22.87
CA GLU A 298 -4.12 14.53 23.19
C GLU A 298 -5.40 14.48 22.35
N THR A 299 -5.26 14.13 21.08
CA THR A 299 -6.36 13.80 20.18
C THR A 299 -6.18 12.35 19.71
N ARG A 300 -7.09 11.78 18.94
CA ARG A 300 -6.83 10.48 18.31
C ARG A 300 -5.50 10.57 17.57
N LEU A 301 -4.51 9.80 18.04
CA LEU A 301 -3.13 9.84 17.55
C LEU A 301 -2.84 8.58 16.76
N GLU A 302 -2.43 8.75 15.51
CA GLU A 302 -2.01 7.63 14.65
C GLU A 302 -0.54 7.80 14.28
N PHE A 303 0.21 6.70 14.39
CA PHE A 303 1.63 6.68 14.06
C PHE A 303 2.09 5.28 13.68
N TYR A 304 3.13 5.22 12.90
CA TYR A 304 3.87 3.98 12.64
C TYR A 304 5.09 3.92 13.54
N VAL A 305 5.42 2.70 13.97
CA VAL A 305 6.71 2.40 14.59
C VAL A 305 7.38 1.33 13.76
N SER A 306 8.63 1.59 13.36
CA SER A 306 9.50 0.60 12.74
C SER A 306 10.63 0.30 13.69
N ALA A 307 10.91 -0.98 13.95
CA ALA A 307 11.99 -1.43 14.83
C ALA A 307 13.01 -2.29 14.09
N ALA A 308 14.28 -2.17 14.50
CA ALA A 308 15.37 -3.01 14.05
C ALA A 308 16.31 -3.34 15.25
N PRO A 309 16.53 -4.65 15.56
CA PRO A 309 15.88 -5.84 14.99
C PRO A 309 14.35 -5.84 15.13
N ALA A 310 13.69 -6.81 14.48
CA ALA A 310 12.23 -6.94 14.59
C ALA A 310 11.80 -7.08 16.04
N TRP A 311 10.83 -6.25 16.43
CA TRP A 311 10.27 -6.21 17.79
C TRP A 311 9.78 -7.59 18.25
N GLN A 312 9.92 -7.87 19.54
CA GLN A 312 9.34 -9.03 20.21
C GLN A 312 9.01 -8.65 21.66
N GLN A 313 7.98 -9.29 22.21
CA GLN A 313 7.50 -9.01 23.57
C GLN A 313 8.58 -9.18 24.65
N SER A 314 9.50 -10.12 24.46
CA SER A 314 10.61 -10.38 25.41
C SER A 314 11.63 -9.23 25.49
N ASP A 315 11.65 -8.34 24.50
CA ASP A 315 12.58 -7.20 24.45
C ASP A 315 12.04 -5.96 25.18
N VAL A 316 10.78 -6.02 25.62
CA VAL A 316 10.12 -4.89 26.26
C VAL A 316 10.14 -5.01 27.78
N THR A 317 10.64 -3.98 28.43
CA THR A 317 10.54 -3.80 29.88
C THR A 317 9.50 -2.70 30.16
N ILE A 318 8.39 -3.05 30.83
CA ILE A 318 7.43 -2.07 31.32
C ILE A 318 7.92 -1.54 32.66
N ILE A 319 8.09 -0.22 32.75
CA ILE A 319 8.64 0.49 33.90
C ILE A 319 7.50 1.03 34.77
N GLU A 320 6.47 1.62 34.12
CA GLU A 320 5.23 2.06 34.76
C GLU A 320 4.06 1.68 33.84
N PRO A 321 3.00 1.06 34.37
CA PRO A 321 1.85 0.63 33.58
C PRO A 321 0.98 1.78 33.07
#